data_de8b2af2dba4cb74929ca9289a33dcf2
#
_entry.id   de8b2af2dba4cb74929ca9289a33dcf2
#
_cell.length_a   1.000
_cell.length_b   1.000
_cell.length_c   1.000
_cell.angle_alpha   90.00
_cell.angle_beta   90.00
_cell.angle_gamma   90.00
#
_symmetry.space_group_name_H-M   'P 1'
#
loop_
_entity.id
_entity.type
_entity.pdbx_description
1 polymer ?
#
loop_
_entity_poly.entity_id
_entity_poly.type
_entity_poly.pdbx_seq_one_letter_code
_entity_poly.pdbx_strand_id
1 'polypeptide(L)'
;LSFYKHGSDRMLVVERQGKFYNKEKHTYTFDETLYCDVVWNFEFDDCPQPYREYITARASRIYASRLVSSEELVGLVSQDESTTRAICIEYDTQTSKPNIFGQPDGLNNYIGYQPFRTLMR
;
A
#
# COMPACT_ATOMS: atom_id res chain seq x y z
N LEU A 1 7.95 1.39 4.86
CA LEU A 1 7.81 1.72 6.28
C LEU A 1 7.68 3.22 6.44
N SER A 2 6.60 3.69 7.03
CA SER A 2 6.41 5.09 7.44
C SER A 2 6.29 5.14 8.94
N PHE A 3 6.99 6.05 9.59
CA PHE A 3 7.01 6.19 11.04
C PHE A 3 6.39 7.51 11.47
N TYR A 4 5.57 7.46 12.52
CA TYR A 4 4.88 8.60 13.07
C TYR A 4 5.08 8.67 14.58
N LYS A 5 5.12 9.89 15.10
CA LYS A 5 5.00 10.20 16.51
C LYS A 5 3.51 10.39 16.86
N HIS A 6 3.15 10.26 18.12
CA HIS A 6 1.81 10.58 18.58
C HIS A 6 1.43 12.02 18.16
N GLY A 7 0.41 12.14 17.31
CA GLY A 7 -0.06 13.45 16.79
C GLY A 7 0.23 13.72 15.32
N SER A 8 0.51 12.71 14.49
CA SER A 8 0.71 12.82 13.03
C SER A 8 2.05 13.43 12.59
N ASP A 9 2.98 13.63 13.48
CA ASP A 9 4.29 14.16 13.10
C ASP A 9 5.14 13.07 12.49
N ARG A 10 5.55 13.25 11.25
CA ARG A 10 6.30 12.25 10.46
C ARG A 10 7.73 12.23 10.91
N MET A 11 8.21 11.06 11.33
CA MET A 11 9.58 10.86 11.79
C MET A 11 10.46 10.29 10.68
N LEU A 12 11.66 10.83 10.51
CA LEU A 12 12.64 10.30 9.56
C LEU A 12 13.43 9.15 10.19
N VAL A 13 12.87 7.96 10.11
CA VAL A 13 13.49 6.72 10.60
C VAL A 13 13.89 5.84 9.42
N VAL A 14 15.05 5.22 9.50
CA VAL A 14 15.59 4.31 8.49
C VAL A 14 16.04 3.03 9.16
N GLU A 15 15.82 1.91 8.49
CA GLU A 15 16.38 0.63 8.91
C GLU A 15 17.87 0.57 8.55
N ARG A 16 18.68 0.23 9.54
CA ARG A 16 20.12 -0.03 9.39
C ARG A 16 20.48 -1.29 10.17
N GLN A 17 20.96 -2.31 9.49
CA GLN A 17 21.40 -3.57 10.11
C GLN A 17 20.33 -4.21 11.02
N GLY A 18 19.07 -4.23 10.57
CA GLY A 18 17.94 -4.76 11.33
C GLY A 18 17.52 -3.92 12.55
N LYS A 19 17.98 -2.68 12.65
CA LYS A 19 17.60 -1.73 13.71
C LYS A 19 17.07 -0.43 13.12
N PHE A 20 16.13 0.19 13.82
CA PHE A 20 15.63 1.50 13.44
C PHE A 20 16.57 2.61 13.92
N TYR A 21 16.91 3.50 12.99
CA TYR A 21 17.81 4.64 13.23
C TYR A 21 17.06 5.94 12.98
N ASN A 22 17.05 6.82 13.98
CA ASN A 22 16.50 8.15 13.87
C ASN A 22 17.51 9.07 13.18
N LYS A 23 17.16 9.58 11.99
CA LYS A 23 18.03 10.48 11.22
C LYS A 23 18.13 11.88 11.81
N GLU A 24 17.12 12.34 12.53
CA GLU A 24 17.10 13.69 13.10
C GLU A 24 17.97 13.78 14.35
N LYS A 25 17.85 12.81 15.24
CA LYS A 25 18.61 12.76 16.50
C LYS A 25 19.92 11.97 16.38
N HIS A 26 20.21 11.38 15.22
CA HIS A 26 21.39 10.53 14.99
C HIS A 26 21.57 9.40 16.00
N THR A 27 20.49 8.76 16.45
CA THR A 27 20.51 7.76 17.51
C THR A 27 19.68 6.52 17.13
N TYR A 28 19.97 5.40 17.78
CA TYR A 28 19.17 4.16 17.72
C TYR A 28 18.17 4.04 18.88
N THR A 29 18.19 4.99 19.81
CA THR A 29 17.25 5.01 20.95
C THR A 29 16.12 5.97 20.68
N PHE A 30 14.92 5.60 21.11
CA PHE A 30 13.70 6.39 20.97
C PHE A 30 13.11 6.59 22.36
N ASP A 31 12.87 7.84 22.72
CA ASP A 31 12.34 8.23 24.03
C ASP A 31 10.80 8.05 24.10
N GLU A 32 10.16 7.83 22.94
CA GLU A 32 8.71 7.79 22.80
C GLU A 32 8.27 6.56 22.04
N THR A 33 6.99 6.19 22.16
CA THR A 33 6.38 5.12 21.37
C THR A 33 6.29 5.51 19.90
N LEU A 34 6.79 4.67 19.03
CA LEU A 34 6.72 4.84 17.58
C LEU A 34 5.51 4.10 17.04
N TYR A 35 4.76 4.80 16.20
CA TYR A 35 3.74 4.18 15.35
C TYR A 35 4.32 4.01 13.96
N CYS A 36 4.14 2.85 13.36
CA CYS A 36 4.63 2.60 12.02
C CYS A 36 3.58 1.95 11.15
N ASP A 37 3.47 2.43 9.91
CA ASP A 37 2.76 1.74 8.86
C ASP A 37 3.70 0.75 8.20
N VAL A 38 3.32 -0.51 8.20
CA VAL A 38 4.14 -1.61 7.67
C VAL A 38 3.48 -2.16 6.42
N VAL A 39 4.24 -2.17 5.33
CA VAL A 39 3.86 -2.93 4.14
C VAL A 39 4.56 -4.28 4.23
N TRP A 40 3.79 -5.33 4.42
CA TRP A 40 4.30 -6.68 4.50
C TRP A 40 4.60 -7.24 3.12
N ASN A 41 5.73 -7.91 2.99
CA ASN A 41 6.05 -8.69 1.81
C ASN A 41 5.75 -10.16 2.13
N PHE A 42 4.65 -10.66 1.59
CA PHE A 42 4.25 -12.06 1.74
C PHE A 42 4.88 -12.92 0.64
N GLU A 43 5.08 -14.19 0.95
CA GLU A 43 5.38 -15.18 -0.06
C GLU A 43 4.17 -15.36 -1.00
N PHE A 44 4.42 -15.80 -2.22
CA PHE A 44 3.37 -15.91 -3.24
C PHE A 44 2.22 -16.83 -2.79
N ASP A 45 2.54 -17.92 -2.10
CA ASP A 45 1.56 -18.90 -1.65
C ASP A 45 0.68 -18.39 -0.50
N ASP A 46 1.19 -17.43 0.28
CA ASP A 46 0.46 -16.79 1.39
C ASP A 46 -0.43 -15.63 0.92
N CYS A 47 -0.26 -15.19 -0.34
CA CYS A 47 -1.09 -14.12 -0.87
C CYS A 47 -2.53 -14.59 -1.14
N PRO A 48 -3.56 -13.74 -0.86
CA PRO A 48 -4.92 -14.01 -1.28
C PRO A 48 -5.05 -14.26 -2.78
N GLN A 49 -6.02 -15.09 -3.18
CA GLN A 49 -6.21 -15.52 -4.57
C GLN A 49 -6.24 -14.38 -5.60
N PRO A 50 -6.96 -13.26 -5.40
CA PRO A 50 -6.98 -12.16 -6.36
C PRO A 50 -5.61 -11.53 -6.63
N TYR A 51 -4.76 -11.46 -5.60
CA TYR A 51 -3.39 -10.97 -5.78
C TYR A 51 -2.52 -11.95 -6.57
N ARG A 52 -2.64 -13.25 -6.31
CA ARG A 52 -1.91 -14.28 -7.06
C ARG A 52 -2.29 -14.28 -8.53
N GLU A 53 -3.57 -14.15 -8.85
CA GLU A 53 -4.05 -14.08 -10.22
C GLU A 53 -3.52 -12.84 -10.94
N TYR A 54 -3.57 -11.68 -10.31
CA TYR A 54 -3.01 -10.45 -10.88
C TYR A 54 -1.48 -10.54 -11.09
N ILE A 55 -0.73 -11.08 -10.12
CA ILE A 55 0.71 -11.28 -10.24
C ILE A 55 1.03 -12.19 -11.43
N THR A 56 0.28 -13.29 -11.56
CA THR A 56 0.47 -14.25 -12.66
C THR A 56 0.16 -13.64 -14.02
N ALA A 57 -0.96 -12.93 -14.15
CA ALA A 57 -1.34 -12.25 -15.39
C ALA A 57 -0.31 -11.19 -15.81
N ARG A 58 0.17 -10.40 -14.84
CA ARG A 58 1.21 -9.39 -15.07
C ARG A 58 2.54 -10.03 -15.50
N ALA A 59 2.96 -11.10 -14.84
CA ALA A 59 4.17 -11.83 -15.21
C ALA A 59 4.04 -12.42 -16.64
N SER A 60 2.90 -12.99 -16.97
CA SER A 60 2.61 -13.55 -18.30
C SER A 60 2.68 -12.48 -19.39
N ARG A 61 2.13 -11.28 -19.15
CA ARG A 61 2.23 -10.18 -20.12
C ARG A 61 3.69 -9.73 -20.32
N ILE A 62 4.45 -9.59 -19.25
CA ILE A 62 5.87 -9.20 -19.32
C ILE A 62 6.66 -10.27 -20.10
N TYR A 63 6.38 -11.54 -19.84
CA TYR A 63 7.00 -12.64 -20.55
C TYR A 63 6.64 -12.63 -22.05
N ALA A 64 5.35 -12.53 -22.37
CA ALA A 64 4.88 -12.49 -23.75
C ALA A 64 5.49 -11.32 -24.53
N SER A 65 5.56 -10.13 -23.94
CA SER A 65 6.10 -8.93 -24.58
C SER A 65 7.62 -9.02 -24.84
N ARG A 66 8.35 -9.76 -24.01
CA ARG A 66 9.81 -9.84 -24.10
C ARG A 66 10.33 -11.02 -24.93
N LEU A 67 9.62 -12.14 -24.93
CA LEU A 67 10.11 -13.41 -25.47
C LEU A 67 9.31 -13.93 -26.69
N VAL A 68 8.02 -13.67 -26.72
CA VAL A 68 7.16 -14.27 -27.76
C VAL A 68 7.01 -13.37 -28.98
N SER A 69 7.12 -12.06 -28.83
CA SER A 69 7.04 -11.05 -29.92
C SER A 69 5.76 -11.14 -30.77
N SER A 70 4.67 -11.73 -30.23
CA SER A 70 3.37 -11.81 -30.88
C SER A 70 2.46 -10.72 -30.35
N GLU A 71 2.08 -9.79 -31.22
CA GLU A 71 1.19 -8.67 -30.87
C GLU A 71 -0.19 -9.14 -30.40
N GLU A 72 -0.73 -10.17 -31.06
CA GLU A 72 -2.03 -10.75 -30.72
C GLU A 72 -2.02 -11.35 -29.31
N LEU A 73 -0.99 -12.13 -28.97
CA LEU A 73 -0.84 -12.74 -27.66
C LEU A 73 -0.67 -11.67 -26.58
N VAL A 74 0.15 -10.66 -26.84
CA VAL A 74 0.34 -9.53 -25.90
C VAL A 74 -0.98 -8.79 -25.68
N GLY A 75 -1.80 -8.61 -26.71
CA GLY A 75 -3.13 -8.03 -26.60
C GLY A 75 -4.06 -8.80 -25.67
N LEU A 76 -4.16 -10.12 -25.87
CA LEU A 76 -4.99 -11.01 -25.03
C LEU A 76 -4.54 -10.99 -23.55
N VAL A 77 -3.26 -11.18 -23.31
CA VAL A 77 -2.72 -11.21 -21.94
C VAL A 77 -2.80 -9.84 -21.26
N SER A 78 -2.76 -8.74 -22.04
CA SER A 78 -2.99 -7.39 -21.52
C SER A 78 -4.45 -7.18 -21.06
N GLN A 79 -5.40 -7.78 -21.76
CA GLN A 79 -6.80 -7.77 -21.35
C GLN A 79 -7.01 -8.57 -20.06
N ASP A 80 -6.39 -9.75 -19.95
CA ASP A 80 -6.43 -10.56 -18.73
C ASP A 80 -5.82 -9.81 -17.54
N GLU A 81 -4.66 -9.13 -17.73
CA GLU A 81 -4.06 -8.30 -16.68
C GLU A 81 -5.00 -7.18 -16.22
N SER A 82 -5.70 -6.51 -17.14
CA SER A 82 -6.62 -5.43 -16.79
C SER A 82 -7.81 -5.95 -15.98
N THR A 83 -8.34 -7.12 -16.34
CA THR A 83 -9.46 -7.76 -15.65
C THR A 83 -9.05 -8.22 -14.24
N THR A 84 -7.94 -8.94 -14.13
CA THR A 84 -7.45 -9.42 -12.83
C THR A 84 -7.03 -8.26 -11.92
N ARG A 85 -6.51 -7.16 -12.48
CA ARG A 85 -6.22 -5.94 -11.72
C ARG A 85 -7.49 -5.32 -11.15
N ALA A 86 -8.57 -5.26 -11.91
CA ALA A 86 -9.86 -4.73 -11.44
C ALA A 86 -10.39 -5.56 -10.27
N ILE A 87 -10.36 -6.89 -10.38
CA ILE A 87 -10.77 -7.82 -9.32
C ILE A 87 -9.89 -7.65 -8.07
N CYS A 88 -8.59 -7.48 -8.25
CA CYS A 88 -7.66 -7.26 -7.14
C CYS A 88 -7.96 -5.96 -6.38
N ILE A 89 -8.24 -4.86 -7.09
CA ILE A 89 -8.61 -3.57 -6.50
C ILE A 89 -9.97 -3.67 -5.78
N GLU A 90 -10.94 -4.37 -6.37
CA GLU A 90 -12.24 -4.59 -5.75
C GLU A 90 -12.08 -5.36 -4.42
N TYR A 91 -11.29 -6.43 -4.42
CA TYR A 91 -11.00 -7.21 -3.23
C TYR A 91 -10.33 -6.35 -2.13
N ASP A 92 -9.33 -5.55 -2.50
CA ASP A 92 -8.64 -4.65 -1.58
C ASP A 92 -9.61 -3.62 -0.98
N THR A 93 -10.47 -3.04 -1.81
CA THR A 93 -11.49 -2.09 -1.39
C THR A 93 -12.50 -2.72 -0.43
N GLN A 94 -12.93 -3.94 -0.68
CA GLN A 94 -13.88 -4.66 0.18
C GLN A 94 -13.24 -5.06 1.53
N THR A 95 -11.97 -5.43 1.50
CA THR A 95 -11.25 -5.88 2.70
C THR A 95 -10.84 -4.71 3.59
N SER A 96 -10.41 -3.60 3.03
CA SER A 96 -9.96 -2.41 3.77
C SER A 96 -11.10 -1.59 4.38
N LYS A 97 -12.37 -1.93 4.10
CA LYS A 97 -13.56 -1.22 4.62
C LYS A 97 -13.42 0.30 4.51
N PRO A 98 -13.18 0.84 3.30
CA PRO A 98 -12.97 2.26 3.14
C PRO A 98 -14.20 3.02 3.62
N ASN A 99 -13.98 4.02 4.48
CA ASN A 99 -15.02 4.92 4.92
C ASN A 99 -14.89 6.25 4.16
N ILE A 100 -15.93 6.62 3.42
CA ILE A 100 -15.99 7.89 2.67
C ILE A 100 -15.81 9.11 3.59
N PHE A 101 -16.21 8.98 4.86
CA PHE A 101 -16.14 10.06 5.85
C PHE A 101 -14.84 10.09 6.67
N GLY A 102 -13.86 9.25 6.34
CA GLY A 102 -12.61 9.10 7.07
C GLY A 102 -12.64 7.95 8.08
N GLN A 103 -11.49 7.40 8.40
CA GLN A 103 -11.39 6.38 9.43
C GLN A 103 -11.56 7.00 10.82
N PRO A 104 -12.28 6.32 11.74
CA PRO A 104 -12.48 6.83 13.11
C PRO A 104 -11.18 6.97 13.91
N ASP A 105 -10.10 6.33 13.50
CA ASP A 105 -8.83 6.28 14.23
C ASP A 105 -7.91 7.49 13.98
N GLY A 106 -8.36 8.51 13.26
CA GLY A 106 -7.62 9.77 13.09
C GLY A 106 -6.31 9.68 12.28
N LEU A 107 -5.94 8.49 11.79
CA LEU A 107 -4.70 8.24 11.05
C LEU A 107 -4.74 8.66 9.58
N ASN A 108 -5.89 8.98 9.04
CA ASN A 108 -6.02 9.50 7.70
C ASN A 108 -6.12 11.01 7.71
N ASN A 109 -5.01 11.67 7.38
CA ASN A 109 -4.94 13.12 7.11
C ASN A 109 -5.68 13.55 5.81
N TYR A 110 -6.53 12.72 5.25
CA TYR A 110 -7.50 13.14 4.26
C TYR A 110 -8.59 13.94 4.97
N ILE A 111 -8.26 15.18 5.30
CA ILE A 111 -9.23 16.18 5.70
C ILE A 111 -9.97 16.57 4.41
N GLY A 112 -10.90 15.70 4.00
CA GLY A 112 -11.92 16.10 3.05
C GLY A 112 -12.63 17.33 3.61
N TYR A 113 -13.09 18.20 2.76
CA TYR A 113 -13.92 19.35 3.14
C TYR A 113 -15.06 18.87 4.06
N GLN A 114 -14.95 19.21 5.34
CA GLN A 114 -15.93 18.86 6.38
C GLN A 114 -16.64 20.14 6.83
N PRO A 115 -17.77 20.50 6.19
CA PRO A 115 -18.48 21.76 6.45
C PRO A 115 -18.90 21.95 7.91
N PHE A 116 -19.19 20.84 8.62
CA PHE A 116 -19.59 20.88 10.02
C PHE A 116 -18.47 21.32 10.99
N ARG A 117 -17.20 21.20 10.61
CA ARG A 117 -16.07 21.68 11.44
C ARG A 117 -16.02 23.19 11.57
N THR A 118 -16.57 23.91 10.61
CA THR A 118 -16.66 25.38 10.68
C THR A 118 -17.72 25.87 11.67
N LEU A 119 -18.64 24.98 12.08
CA LEU A 119 -19.70 25.26 13.04
C LEU A 119 -19.31 24.91 14.50
N MET A 120 -18.20 24.21 14.70
CA MET A 120 -17.66 23.93 16.01
C MET A 120 -16.74 25.08 16.44
N ARG A 121 -17.29 26.02 17.22
CA ARG A 121 -16.58 27.08 17.93
C ARG A 121 -16.37 26.69 19.37
#